data_10fbe61702666408e2d38ef3cc126f35
#
_entry.id   10fbe61702666408e2d38ef3cc126f35
#
_cell.length_a   1.000
_cell.length_b   1.000
_cell.length_c   1.000
_cell.angle_alpha   90.00
_cell.angle_beta   90.00
_cell.angle_gamma   90.00
#
_symmetry.space_group_name_H-M   'P 1'
#
loop_
_entity.id
_entity.type
_entity.pdbx_description
1 polymer ?
#
loop_
_entity_poly.entity_id
_entity_poly.type
_entity_poly.pdbx_seq_one_letter_code
_entity_poly.pdbx_strand_id
1 'polypeptide(L)'
;MTRPLLSLAIGLLLASSTAIADDMPTFRLLMKDGRFFPETIEVPAGTRFRLEVKNEGPGATEFESLELKKELVLAPGVTRSLVFFPMKPGSYKFFDDFHPETGQGRINAR
;
A
#
# COMPACT_ATOMS: atom_id res chain seq x y z
N MET A 1 64.82 -15.72 22.15
CA MET A 1 63.48 -15.81 22.76
C MET A 1 62.47 -15.16 21.84
N THR A 2 61.80 -15.97 21.13
CA THR A 2 60.73 -15.49 20.24
C THR A 2 59.46 -15.39 21.04
N ARG A 3 58.94 -14.20 21.17
CA ARG A 3 57.61 -13.98 21.71
C ARG A 3 56.57 -14.32 20.64
N PRO A 4 55.57 -15.15 20.95
CA PRO A 4 54.52 -15.37 20.02
C PRO A 4 53.74 -14.05 19.87
N LEU A 5 53.67 -13.58 18.67
CA LEU A 5 52.75 -12.51 18.31
C LEU A 5 51.34 -13.08 18.43
N LEU A 6 50.66 -12.75 19.51
CA LEU A 6 49.24 -12.88 19.58
C LEU A 6 48.65 -11.87 18.60
N SER A 7 48.40 -12.34 17.40
CA SER A 7 47.51 -11.58 16.50
C SER A 7 46.10 -11.72 17.06
N LEU A 8 45.67 -10.70 17.77
CA LEU A 8 44.28 -10.54 18.10
C LEU A 8 43.55 -10.27 16.79
N ALA A 9 43.02 -11.32 16.19
CA ALA A 9 42.04 -11.13 15.11
C ALA A 9 40.81 -10.57 15.78
N ILE A 10 40.70 -9.24 15.80
CA ILE A 10 39.45 -8.57 16.09
C ILE A 10 38.55 -8.93 14.91
N GLY A 11 37.74 -9.96 15.06
CA GLY A 11 36.66 -10.21 14.15
C GLY A 11 35.76 -9.01 14.22
N LEU A 12 35.81 -8.17 13.21
CA LEU A 12 34.80 -7.14 13.01
C LEU A 12 33.51 -7.90 12.77
N LEU A 13 32.71 -8.07 13.83
CA LEU A 13 31.34 -8.43 13.68
C LEU A 13 30.68 -7.24 13.00
N LEU A 14 30.64 -7.27 11.69
CA LEU A 14 29.70 -6.48 10.94
C LEU A 14 28.32 -7.02 11.33
N ALA A 15 27.75 -6.45 12.38
CA ALA A 15 26.33 -6.53 12.54
C ALA A 15 25.75 -5.87 11.30
N SER A 16 25.50 -6.67 10.26
CA SER A 16 24.62 -6.24 9.20
C SER A 16 23.28 -6.00 9.86
N SER A 17 23.02 -4.74 10.22
CA SER A 17 21.65 -4.32 10.43
C SER A 17 20.98 -4.55 9.09
N THR A 18 20.36 -5.71 8.93
CA THR A 18 19.36 -5.89 7.91
C THR A 18 18.31 -4.85 8.24
N ALA A 19 18.36 -3.74 7.51
CA ALA A 19 17.19 -2.88 7.45
C ALA A 19 16.06 -3.84 7.09
N ILE A 20 15.20 -4.14 8.05
CA ILE A 20 13.97 -4.85 7.78
C ILE A 20 13.23 -3.92 6.85
N ALA A 21 13.29 -4.21 5.54
CA ALA A 21 12.43 -3.57 4.60
C ALA A 21 11.02 -3.73 5.18
N ASP A 22 10.32 -2.62 5.31
CA ASP A 22 8.95 -2.61 5.81
C ASP A 22 8.12 -3.47 4.87
N ASP A 23 7.95 -4.75 5.22
CA ASP A 23 7.20 -5.75 4.44
C ASP A 23 5.70 -5.44 4.49
N MET A 24 5.37 -4.18 4.27
CA MET A 24 4.00 -3.74 4.19
C MET A 24 3.36 -4.38 2.95
N PRO A 25 2.29 -5.18 3.13
CA PRO A 25 1.61 -5.74 1.98
C PRO A 25 1.08 -4.62 1.07
N THR A 26 1.20 -4.86 -0.23
CA THR A 26 0.73 -3.93 -1.26
C THR A 26 -0.38 -4.59 -2.05
N PHE A 27 -1.50 -3.89 -2.12
CA PHE A 27 -2.64 -4.28 -2.93
C PHE A 27 -2.75 -3.31 -4.10
N ARG A 28 -3.24 -3.79 -5.24
CA ARG A 28 -3.38 -2.99 -6.45
C ARG A 28 -4.84 -2.80 -6.81
N LEU A 29 -5.16 -1.57 -7.16
CA LEU A 29 -6.47 -1.16 -7.62
C LEU A 29 -6.32 -0.47 -8.96
N LEU A 30 -7.03 -0.99 -9.96
CA LEU A 30 -7.09 -0.40 -11.27
C LEU A 30 -8.38 0.39 -11.42
N MET A 31 -8.27 1.59 -11.96
CA MET A 31 -9.41 2.43 -12.30
C MET A 31 -9.45 2.61 -13.82
N LYS A 32 -10.55 2.20 -14.43
CA LYS A 32 -10.73 2.27 -15.88
C LYS A 32 -12.20 2.45 -16.23
N ASP A 33 -12.47 3.36 -17.16
CA ASP A 33 -13.83 3.64 -17.64
C ASP A 33 -14.83 3.93 -16.49
N GLY A 34 -14.38 4.64 -15.46
CA GLY A 34 -15.19 4.99 -14.31
C GLY A 34 -15.52 3.81 -13.40
N ARG A 35 -14.75 2.74 -13.44
CA ARG A 35 -14.94 1.54 -12.62
C ARG A 35 -13.65 1.16 -11.90
N PHE A 36 -13.80 0.44 -10.79
CA PHE A 36 -12.70 -0.13 -10.03
C PHE A 36 -12.54 -1.62 -10.32
N PHE A 37 -11.27 -2.04 -10.47
CA PHE A 37 -10.91 -3.44 -10.66
C PHE A 37 -9.79 -3.84 -9.69
N PRO A 38 -10.03 -4.71 -8.72
CA PRO A 38 -11.31 -5.32 -8.32
C PRO A 38 -12.23 -4.32 -7.58
N GLU A 39 -13.52 -4.59 -7.52
CA GLU A 39 -14.47 -3.78 -6.74
C GLU A 39 -14.34 -4.04 -5.23
N THR A 40 -13.91 -5.24 -4.87
CA THR A 40 -13.68 -5.63 -3.48
C THR A 40 -12.23 -6.00 -3.27
N ILE A 41 -11.60 -5.36 -2.31
CA ILE A 41 -10.21 -5.60 -1.91
C ILE A 41 -10.23 -6.24 -0.54
N GLU A 42 -9.66 -7.45 -0.41
CA GLU A 42 -9.51 -8.14 0.85
C GLU A 42 -8.16 -7.80 1.47
N VAL A 43 -8.18 -7.29 2.70
CA VAL A 43 -6.96 -6.92 3.41
C VAL A 43 -6.95 -7.53 4.82
N PRO A 44 -5.77 -7.78 5.41
CA PRO A 44 -5.68 -8.22 6.78
C PRO A 44 -6.05 -7.08 7.74
N ALA A 45 -7.00 -7.32 8.64
CA ALA A 45 -7.31 -6.39 9.72
C ALA A 45 -6.11 -6.26 10.67
N GLY A 46 -5.94 -5.10 11.27
CA GLY A 46 -4.88 -4.86 12.23
C GLY A 46 -3.48 -4.76 11.62
N THR A 47 -3.37 -4.71 10.30
CA THR A 47 -2.09 -4.64 9.60
C THR A 47 -2.05 -3.39 8.71
N ARG A 48 -0.98 -2.62 8.81
CA ARG A 48 -0.73 -1.50 7.91
C ARG A 48 -0.47 -2.02 6.50
N PHE A 49 -1.04 -1.39 5.49
CA PHE A 49 -0.86 -1.81 4.11
C PHE A 49 -0.78 -0.61 3.15
N ARG A 50 -0.29 -0.89 1.95
CA ARG A 50 -0.24 0.06 0.84
C ARG A 50 -1.27 -0.33 -0.20
N LEU A 51 -1.99 0.66 -0.70
CA LEU A 51 -2.85 0.52 -1.87
C LEU A 51 -2.24 1.30 -3.02
N GLU A 52 -1.84 0.61 -4.07
CA GLU A 52 -1.37 1.22 -5.30
C GLU A 52 -2.55 1.38 -6.25
N VAL A 53 -2.85 2.61 -6.61
CA VAL A 53 -3.99 2.97 -7.45
C VAL A 53 -3.47 3.47 -8.79
N LYS A 54 -3.97 2.88 -9.88
CA LYS A 54 -3.62 3.28 -11.25
C LYS A 54 -4.86 3.68 -12.02
N ASN A 55 -4.82 4.87 -12.64
CA ASN A 55 -5.86 5.30 -13.57
C ASN A 55 -5.46 4.95 -14.99
N GLU A 56 -6.16 4.02 -15.62
CA GLU A 56 -5.96 3.67 -17.03
C GLU A 56 -6.80 4.52 -18.00
N GLY A 57 -7.51 5.49 -17.50
CA GLY A 57 -8.26 6.43 -18.31
C GLY A 57 -9.65 5.94 -18.74
N PRO A 58 -10.28 6.65 -19.69
CA PRO A 58 -9.72 7.79 -20.45
C PRO A 58 -9.72 9.14 -19.72
N GLY A 59 -10.53 9.33 -18.69
CA GLY A 59 -10.61 10.59 -17.97
C GLY A 59 -9.98 10.55 -16.59
N ALA A 60 -10.05 11.66 -15.88
CA ALA A 60 -9.66 11.71 -14.48
C ALA A 60 -10.59 10.84 -13.64
N THR A 61 -10.05 10.26 -12.59
CA THR A 61 -10.78 9.45 -11.63
C THR A 61 -10.44 9.87 -10.20
N GLU A 62 -11.28 9.46 -9.27
CA GLU A 62 -11.09 9.75 -7.86
C GLU A 62 -11.22 8.46 -7.05
N PHE A 63 -10.34 8.31 -6.07
CA PHE A 63 -10.51 7.33 -5.00
C PHE A 63 -10.85 8.09 -3.74
N GLU A 64 -12.02 7.86 -3.19
CA GLU A 64 -12.47 8.53 -1.97
C GLU A 64 -13.11 7.53 -1.01
N SER A 65 -12.74 7.62 0.25
CA SER A 65 -13.39 6.90 1.34
C SER A 65 -13.64 7.85 2.49
N LEU A 66 -14.90 8.13 2.78
CA LEU A 66 -15.28 8.99 3.88
C LEU A 66 -14.93 8.34 5.22
N GLU A 67 -15.19 7.05 5.35
CA GLU A 67 -14.92 6.30 6.57
C GLU A 67 -13.42 6.26 6.91
N LEU A 68 -12.58 6.11 5.89
CA LEU A 68 -11.13 6.01 6.04
C LEU A 68 -10.42 7.36 5.91
N LYS A 69 -11.17 8.42 5.61
CA LYS A 69 -10.64 9.78 5.43
C LYS A 69 -9.51 9.83 4.39
N LYS A 70 -9.73 9.16 3.27
CA LYS A 70 -8.82 9.15 2.12
C LYS A 70 -9.47 9.78 0.91
N GLU A 71 -8.70 10.58 0.21
CA GLU A 71 -9.11 11.21 -1.03
C GLU A 71 -7.91 11.35 -1.95
N LEU A 72 -8.08 10.95 -3.21
CA LEU A 72 -7.00 10.96 -4.19
C LEU A 72 -7.59 11.12 -5.58
N VAL A 73 -7.17 12.16 -6.28
CA VAL A 73 -7.53 12.38 -7.69
C VAL A 73 -6.36 11.99 -8.57
N LEU A 74 -6.63 11.20 -9.61
CA LEU A 74 -5.61 10.73 -10.54
C LEU A 74 -5.98 11.16 -11.97
N ALA A 75 -5.02 11.82 -12.64
CA ALA A 75 -5.09 12.04 -14.07
C ALA A 75 -4.91 10.70 -14.83
N PRO A 76 -5.34 10.62 -16.10
CA PRO A 76 -5.13 9.43 -16.90
C PRO A 76 -3.65 9.01 -16.96
N GLY A 77 -3.39 7.72 -16.78
CA GLY A 77 -2.05 7.13 -16.81
C GLY A 77 -1.25 7.26 -15.51
N VAL A 78 -1.77 7.94 -14.51
CA VAL A 78 -1.07 8.16 -13.25
C VAL A 78 -1.28 6.98 -12.30
N THR A 79 -0.19 6.58 -11.64
CA THR A 79 -0.19 5.61 -10.55
C THR A 79 0.25 6.30 -9.27
N ARG A 80 -0.49 6.11 -8.19
CA ARG A 80 -0.16 6.65 -6.88
C ARG A 80 -0.46 5.64 -5.79
N SER A 81 0.23 5.77 -4.67
CA SER A 81 0.06 4.88 -3.53
C SER A 81 -0.50 5.61 -2.32
N LEU A 82 -1.38 4.93 -1.62
CA LEU A 82 -1.91 5.34 -0.32
C LEU A 82 -1.46 4.34 0.73
N VAL A 83 -1.10 4.82 1.91
CA VAL A 83 -0.80 3.98 3.07
C VAL A 83 -1.99 4.03 4.02
N PHE A 84 -2.46 2.87 4.42
CA PHE A 84 -3.54 2.73 5.39
C PHE A 84 -2.99 2.21 6.71
N PHE A 85 -3.39 2.85 7.79
CA PHE A 85 -3.09 2.37 9.12
C PHE A 85 -3.92 1.11 9.45
N PRO A 86 -3.53 0.34 10.48
CA PRO A 86 -4.31 -0.84 10.87
C PRO A 86 -5.78 -0.52 11.04
N MET A 87 -6.62 -1.30 10.38
CA MET A 87 -8.07 -1.15 10.40
C MET A 87 -8.72 -2.23 11.23
N LYS A 88 -9.80 -1.88 11.90
CA LYS A 88 -10.65 -2.88 12.56
C LYS A 88 -11.33 -3.77 11.52
N PRO A 89 -11.64 -5.03 11.86
CA PRO A 89 -12.45 -5.87 10.97
C PRO A 89 -13.74 -5.16 10.55
N GLY A 90 -14.05 -5.21 9.27
CA GLY A 90 -15.23 -4.56 8.73
C GLY A 90 -15.14 -4.33 7.24
N SER A 91 -16.19 -3.75 6.70
CA SER A 91 -16.29 -3.38 5.30
C SER A 91 -16.33 -1.87 5.16
N TYR A 92 -15.42 -1.33 4.36
CA TYR A 92 -15.22 0.11 4.22
C TYR A 92 -15.43 0.49 2.76
N LYS A 93 -16.38 1.40 2.52
CA LYS A 93 -16.72 1.83 1.16
C LYS A 93 -15.70 2.83 0.62
N PHE A 94 -15.45 2.75 -0.69
CA PHE A 94 -14.81 3.80 -1.45
C PHE A 94 -15.57 4.03 -2.77
N PHE A 95 -15.38 5.19 -3.35
CA PHE A 95 -16.09 5.57 -4.56
C PHE A 95 -15.27 6.58 -5.39
N ASP A 96 -15.69 6.74 -6.63
CA ASP A 96 -15.20 7.77 -7.55
C ASP A 96 -16.33 8.80 -7.74
N ASP A 97 -16.14 9.99 -7.20
CA ASP A 97 -17.14 11.06 -7.26
C ASP A 97 -17.35 11.61 -8.69
N PHE A 98 -16.39 11.36 -9.58
CA PHE A 98 -16.54 11.70 -10.99
C PHE A 98 -17.40 10.69 -11.76
N HIS A 99 -17.56 9.49 -11.20
CA HIS A 99 -18.33 8.40 -11.79
C HIS A 99 -19.20 7.73 -10.70
N PRO A 100 -20.16 8.46 -10.13
CA PRO A 100 -20.84 7.99 -8.92
C PRO A 100 -21.69 6.72 -9.13
N GLU A 101 -22.16 6.48 -10.34
CA GLU A 101 -23.01 5.33 -10.63
C GLU A 101 -22.21 4.03 -10.81
N THR A 102 -21.00 4.11 -11.32
CA THR A 102 -20.17 2.94 -11.65
C THR A 102 -18.94 2.78 -10.77
N GLY A 103 -18.41 3.88 -10.28
CA GLY A 103 -17.19 3.92 -9.49
C GLY A 103 -17.45 3.67 -8.02
N GLN A 104 -17.74 2.43 -7.66
CA GLN A 104 -17.97 2.03 -6.28
C GLN A 104 -17.25 0.73 -5.95
N GLY A 105 -16.71 0.66 -4.75
CA GLY A 105 -16.02 -0.52 -4.25
C GLY A 105 -15.95 -0.55 -2.74
N ARG A 106 -15.27 -1.56 -2.22
CA ARG A 106 -15.07 -1.71 -0.78
C ARG A 106 -13.79 -2.42 -0.44
N ILE A 107 -13.27 -2.08 0.73
CA ILE A 107 -12.17 -2.81 1.37
C ILE A 107 -12.79 -3.64 2.48
N ASN A 108 -12.59 -4.95 2.44
CA ASN A 108 -12.98 -5.86 3.51
C ASN A 108 -11.75 -6.21 4.33
N ALA A 109 -11.74 -5.80 5.58
CA ALA A 109 -10.68 -6.13 6.54
C ALA A 109 -11.14 -7.28 7.45
N ARG A 110 -10.33 -8.34 7.48
CA ARG A 110 -10.63 -9.51 8.32
C ARG A 110 -9.39 -10.31 8.71
#